data_ea9170f619a8101e3932a781f1b05aa6
#
_entry.id   ea9170f619a8101e3932a781f1b05aa6
#
_cell.length_a   1.000
_cell.length_b   1.000
_cell.length_c   1.000
_cell.angle_alpha   90.00
_cell.angle_beta   90.00
_cell.angle_gamma   90.00
#
_symmetry.space_group_name_H-M   'P 1'
#
loop_
_entity.id
_entity.type
_entity.pdbx_description
1 polymer ?
#
loop_
_entity_poly.entity_id
_entity_poly.type
_entity_poly.pdbx_seq_one_letter_code
_entity_poly.pdbx_strand_id
1 'polypeptide(L)'
;GLLGEIAANYYGSPSEAMQVTGVTGTNGKTSTAYWIAQMLAHDGTPCAVLGTVGSGFPGQPLVDSALTTPDAVSLQREVRRLRDAGARALAMEVSSIGLSQGRVDGMNFDVAVFTNLTRDHLDYHGTMQAYEAAKALLFEWPTLSAAVLNFDDPAGRRLAARLAGRAGAVQVIGFTAADGGIDQRVAAMLRAHDIGAGADGLEFTLSLGRSEHRIAVPLFGSFNVSNLLATIGAAVACGVSLEAACRIAPGLQPPPGRMQRVGSRDGDGPLVVVDYAHTADAIEQALRALRPQAAARCGKLWIVFGAGGDRDAGKRAPMGAAASRHADRVVITSDNPRREEPAAIAVAVAAGAASWLDVEIILDRAEAIAHAIDAADARDVVLIAGKGHEATQDVGGVKRPFSDVAQARAALEARAGVTC
;
A
#
# COMPACT_ATOMS: atom_id res chain seq x y z
N GLY A 1 -12.39 -23.76 9.09
CA GLY A 1 -13.07 -24.46 8.07
C GLY A 1 -14.58 -24.33 8.01
N LEU A 2 -15.33 -25.09 8.84
CA LEU A 2 -16.78 -25.27 8.65
C LEU A 2 -17.62 -23.99 8.54
N LEU A 3 -17.31 -22.94 9.30
CA LEU A 3 -18.07 -21.67 9.24
C LEU A 3 -17.93 -20.98 7.89
N GLY A 4 -16.72 -20.98 7.32
CA GLY A 4 -16.45 -20.39 6.02
C GLY A 4 -17.16 -21.13 4.89
N GLU A 5 -17.16 -22.45 4.94
CA GLU A 5 -17.86 -23.30 3.96
C GLU A 5 -19.40 -23.14 4.05
N ILE A 6 -19.94 -23.08 5.28
CA ILE A 6 -21.38 -22.80 5.47
C ILE A 6 -21.74 -21.42 4.93
N ALA A 7 -20.92 -20.40 5.21
CA ALA A 7 -21.15 -19.06 4.70
C ALA A 7 -21.05 -19.02 3.17
N ALA A 8 -20.04 -19.67 2.57
CA ALA A 8 -19.90 -19.76 1.11
C ALA A 8 -21.16 -20.38 0.48
N ASN A 9 -21.61 -21.52 0.99
CA ASN A 9 -22.84 -22.18 0.50
C ASN A 9 -24.08 -21.26 0.64
N TYR A 10 -24.24 -20.59 1.81
CA TYR A 10 -25.36 -19.69 2.05
C TYR A 10 -25.39 -18.52 1.04
N TYR A 11 -24.23 -17.95 0.73
CA TYR A 11 -24.11 -16.85 -0.24
C TYR A 11 -23.94 -17.32 -1.69
N GLY A 12 -24.03 -18.63 -1.97
CA GLY A 12 -23.98 -19.21 -3.30
C GLY A 12 -22.58 -19.22 -3.91
N SER A 13 -21.57 -19.58 -3.09
CA SER A 13 -20.16 -19.74 -3.47
C SER A 13 -19.65 -18.64 -4.41
N PRO A 14 -19.74 -17.36 -4.01
CA PRO A 14 -19.56 -16.24 -4.94
C PRO A 14 -18.17 -16.19 -5.58
N SER A 15 -17.13 -16.72 -4.91
CA SER A 15 -15.77 -16.76 -5.44
C SER A 15 -15.57 -17.77 -6.58
N GLU A 16 -16.44 -18.77 -6.74
CA GLU A 16 -16.38 -19.73 -7.85
C GLU A 16 -16.73 -19.09 -9.20
N ALA A 17 -17.47 -17.99 -9.19
CA ALA A 17 -17.89 -17.24 -10.39
C ALA A 17 -16.95 -16.09 -10.74
N MET A 18 -15.83 -15.96 -10.05
CA MET A 18 -14.85 -14.87 -10.25
C MET A 18 -13.43 -15.41 -10.24
N GLN A 19 -12.52 -14.73 -10.93
CA GLN A 19 -11.10 -14.98 -10.81
C GLN A 19 -10.57 -14.27 -9.56
N VAL A 20 -10.09 -15.02 -8.56
CA VAL A 20 -9.68 -14.47 -7.27
C VAL A 20 -8.18 -14.51 -7.08
N THR A 21 -7.60 -13.33 -6.85
CA THR A 21 -6.19 -13.17 -6.48
C THR A 21 -6.07 -12.80 -5.01
N GLY A 22 -5.41 -13.66 -4.22
CA GLY A 22 -5.07 -13.39 -2.82
C GLY A 22 -3.65 -12.81 -2.70
N VAL A 23 -3.50 -11.69 -2.00
CA VAL A 23 -2.21 -11.03 -1.77
C VAL A 23 -1.83 -11.10 -0.30
N THR A 24 -0.72 -11.78 0.02
CA THR A 24 -0.16 -11.85 1.37
C THR A 24 1.28 -11.33 1.44
N GLY A 25 1.74 -11.05 2.63
CA GLY A 25 3.06 -10.50 2.94
C GLY A 25 3.01 -9.59 4.17
N THR A 26 4.14 -9.03 4.60
CA THR A 26 4.13 -8.03 5.67
C THR A 26 3.72 -6.67 5.11
N ASN A 27 4.42 -6.18 4.10
CA ASN A 27 4.21 -4.87 3.46
C ASN A 27 3.78 -5.04 1.99
N GLY A 28 3.16 -4.00 1.41
CA GLY A 28 2.81 -3.96 -0.02
C GLY A 28 1.49 -4.61 -0.41
N LYS A 29 0.80 -5.33 0.49
CA LYS A 29 -0.49 -6.00 0.19
C LYS A 29 -1.52 -5.06 -0.43
N THR A 30 -1.77 -3.94 0.21
CA THR A 30 -2.79 -2.95 -0.21
C THR A 30 -2.48 -2.40 -1.61
N SER A 31 -1.24 -1.94 -1.83
CA SER A 31 -0.84 -1.39 -3.13
C SER A 31 -0.94 -2.45 -4.22
N THR A 32 -0.41 -3.65 -3.96
CA THR A 32 -0.42 -4.75 -4.93
C THR A 32 -1.85 -5.18 -5.26
N ALA A 33 -2.73 -5.42 -4.27
CA ALA A 33 -4.12 -5.79 -4.52
C ALA A 33 -4.88 -4.69 -5.29
N TYR A 34 -4.69 -3.43 -4.92
CA TYR A 34 -5.33 -2.30 -5.57
C TYR A 34 -4.89 -2.14 -7.03
N TRP A 35 -3.58 -2.31 -7.30
CA TRP A 35 -3.04 -2.23 -8.66
C TRP A 35 -3.39 -3.44 -9.52
N ILE A 36 -3.49 -4.65 -8.95
CA ILE A 36 -4.02 -5.82 -9.68
C ILE A 36 -5.45 -5.53 -10.13
N ALA A 37 -6.29 -5.00 -9.24
CA ALA A 37 -7.67 -4.67 -9.59
C ALA A 37 -7.75 -3.60 -10.69
N GLN A 38 -6.91 -2.54 -10.63
CA GLN A 38 -6.84 -1.54 -11.70
C GLN A 38 -6.34 -2.15 -13.01
N MET A 39 -5.28 -2.95 -12.98
CA MET A 39 -4.67 -3.52 -14.17
C MET A 39 -5.64 -4.44 -14.92
N LEU A 40 -6.35 -5.32 -14.20
CA LEU A 40 -7.37 -6.19 -14.78
C LEU A 40 -8.55 -5.37 -15.33
N ALA A 41 -8.98 -4.33 -14.62
CA ALA A 41 -10.06 -3.45 -15.09
C ALA A 41 -9.66 -2.69 -16.39
N HIS A 42 -8.43 -2.20 -16.46
CA HIS A 42 -7.90 -1.55 -17.67
C HIS A 42 -7.72 -2.51 -18.85
N ASP A 43 -7.50 -3.79 -18.59
CA ASP A 43 -7.45 -4.85 -19.63
C ASP A 43 -8.86 -5.36 -20.00
N GLY A 44 -9.92 -4.80 -19.44
CA GLY A 44 -11.31 -5.11 -19.77
C GLY A 44 -12.00 -6.12 -18.86
N THR A 45 -11.35 -6.59 -17.78
CA THR A 45 -11.96 -7.46 -16.77
C THR A 45 -12.37 -6.67 -15.54
N PRO A 46 -13.66 -6.41 -15.28
CA PRO A 46 -14.11 -5.71 -14.09
C PRO A 46 -13.62 -6.41 -12.83
N CYS A 47 -12.66 -5.80 -12.14
CA CYS A 47 -12.04 -6.37 -10.95
C CYS A 47 -12.31 -5.49 -9.74
N ALA A 48 -12.83 -6.09 -8.67
CA ALA A 48 -13.00 -5.44 -7.38
C ALA A 48 -11.75 -5.61 -6.51
N VAL A 49 -11.57 -4.70 -5.55
CA VAL A 49 -10.57 -4.81 -4.49
C VAL A 49 -11.26 -5.04 -3.13
N LEU A 50 -10.61 -5.79 -2.23
CA LEU A 50 -11.04 -5.97 -0.85
C LEU A 50 -9.80 -5.98 0.05
N GLY A 51 -9.76 -5.06 1.02
CA GLY A 51 -8.60 -4.96 1.91
C GLY A 51 -8.69 -3.80 2.89
N THR A 52 -7.54 -3.33 3.33
CA THR A 52 -7.38 -2.27 4.34
C THR A 52 -8.04 -0.94 3.93
N VAL A 53 -8.01 -0.60 2.65
CA VAL A 53 -8.63 0.64 2.14
C VAL A 53 -10.13 0.50 1.87
N GLY A 54 -10.71 -0.65 2.20
CA GLY A 54 -12.12 -0.94 1.96
C GLY A 54 -12.34 -1.95 0.83
N SER A 55 -13.58 -2.00 0.32
CA SER A 55 -14.01 -2.92 -0.73
C SER A 55 -14.85 -2.22 -1.79
N GLY A 56 -14.60 -2.52 -3.05
CA GLY A 56 -15.30 -1.92 -4.19
C GLY A 56 -14.46 -1.93 -5.46
N PHE A 57 -14.79 -1.05 -6.39
CA PHE A 57 -14.04 -0.91 -7.64
C PHE A 57 -13.04 0.25 -7.52
N PRO A 58 -11.77 0.07 -7.94
CA PRO A 58 -10.79 1.16 -7.95
C PRO A 58 -11.31 2.38 -8.74
N GLY A 59 -11.06 3.57 -8.21
CA GLY A 59 -11.56 4.82 -8.81
C GLY A 59 -12.98 5.20 -8.40
N GLN A 60 -13.69 4.34 -7.68
CA GLN A 60 -14.99 4.62 -7.07
C GLN A 60 -14.87 4.69 -5.54
N PRO A 61 -15.87 5.27 -4.83
CA PRO A 61 -15.90 5.22 -3.37
C PRO A 61 -15.90 3.77 -2.88
N LEU A 62 -14.96 3.44 -2.00
CA LEU A 62 -14.85 2.12 -1.39
C LEU A 62 -15.70 2.06 -0.12
N VAL A 63 -16.28 0.90 0.16
CA VAL A 63 -16.99 0.63 1.42
C VAL A 63 -15.95 0.29 2.48
N ASP A 64 -15.95 1.01 3.59
CA ASP A 64 -15.01 0.82 4.69
C ASP A 64 -15.06 -0.61 5.24
N SER A 65 -13.89 -1.16 5.54
CA SER A 65 -13.73 -2.45 6.20
C SER A 65 -13.09 -2.28 7.57
N ALA A 66 -13.67 -2.87 8.60
CA ALA A 66 -13.10 -2.86 9.95
C ALA A 66 -11.80 -3.67 10.06
N LEU A 67 -11.58 -4.61 9.15
CA LEU A 67 -10.45 -5.53 9.14
C LEU A 67 -9.90 -5.66 7.71
N THR A 68 -8.57 -5.74 7.60
CA THR A 68 -7.89 -6.03 6.32
C THR A 68 -8.45 -7.28 5.62
N THR A 69 -8.73 -8.33 6.40
CA THR A 69 -9.41 -9.56 5.97
C THR A 69 -10.60 -9.76 6.89
N PRO A 70 -11.84 -9.55 6.43
CA PRO A 70 -13.06 -9.71 7.23
C PRO A 70 -13.21 -11.12 7.81
N ASP A 71 -14.08 -11.29 8.79
CA ASP A 71 -14.49 -12.63 9.23
C ASP A 71 -15.18 -13.40 8.09
N ALA A 72 -15.24 -14.72 8.22
CA ALA A 72 -15.67 -15.61 7.13
C ALA A 72 -17.09 -15.31 6.61
N VAL A 73 -18.02 -14.93 7.48
CA VAL A 73 -19.41 -14.62 7.08
C VAL A 73 -19.48 -13.28 6.37
N SER A 74 -18.85 -12.25 6.95
CA SER A 74 -18.76 -10.92 6.37
C SER A 74 -18.02 -10.94 5.03
N LEU A 75 -16.96 -11.76 4.91
CA LEU A 75 -16.22 -11.93 3.67
C LEU A 75 -17.11 -12.49 2.56
N GLN A 76 -17.81 -13.60 2.78
CA GLN A 76 -18.67 -14.23 1.76
C GLN A 76 -19.82 -13.31 1.34
N ARG A 77 -20.42 -12.57 2.30
CA ARG A 77 -21.45 -11.55 2.02
C ARG A 77 -20.88 -10.44 1.12
N GLU A 78 -19.68 -9.97 1.42
CA GLU A 78 -19.05 -8.89 0.67
C GLU A 78 -18.65 -9.34 -0.75
N VAL A 79 -18.06 -10.52 -0.88
CA VAL A 79 -17.72 -11.11 -2.18
C VAL A 79 -18.97 -11.31 -3.04
N ARG A 80 -20.11 -11.75 -2.43
CA ARG A 80 -21.40 -11.82 -3.10
C ARG A 80 -21.86 -10.44 -3.59
N ARG A 81 -21.78 -9.42 -2.73
CA ARG A 81 -22.15 -8.04 -3.10
C ARG A 81 -21.32 -7.53 -4.30
N LEU A 82 -20.00 -7.75 -4.29
CA LEU A 82 -19.11 -7.34 -5.37
C LEU A 82 -19.41 -8.07 -6.68
N ARG A 83 -19.64 -9.40 -6.62
CA ARG A 83 -20.06 -10.19 -7.78
C ARG A 83 -21.37 -9.66 -8.38
N ASP A 84 -22.36 -9.43 -7.54
CA ASP A 84 -23.67 -8.96 -7.96
C ASP A 84 -23.61 -7.51 -8.50
N ALA A 85 -22.60 -6.72 -8.09
CA ALA A 85 -22.27 -5.42 -8.66
C ALA A 85 -21.48 -5.50 -9.99
N GLY A 86 -21.23 -6.71 -10.52
CA GLY A 86 -20.62 -6.92 -11.83
C GLY A 86 -19.14 -7.27 -11.82
N ALA A 87 -18.52 -7.51 -10.64
CA ALA A 87 -17.14 -7.98 -10.59
C ALA A 87 -17.00 -9.38 -11.24
N ARG A 88 -16.03 -9.50 -12.13
CA ARG A 88 -15.59 -10.76 -12.76
C ARG A 88 -14.29 -11.26 -12.16
N ALA A 89 -13.53 -10.38 -11.49
CA ALA A 89 -12.35 -10.69 -10.74
C ALA A 89 -12.36 -9.99 -9.38
N LEU A 90 -11.56 -10.52 -8.44
CA LEU A 90 -11.37 -9.97 -7.11
C LEU A 90 -9.88 -10.03 -6.76
N ALA A 91 -9.28 -8.91 -6.41
CA ALA A 91 -7.97 -8.84 -5.79
C ALA A 91 -8.14 -8.51 -4.31
N MET A 92 -7.70 -9.39 -3.41
CA MET A 92 -7.91 -9.18 -1.99
C MET A 92 -6.66 -9.34 -1.13
N GLU A 93 -6.59 -8.54 -0.06
CA GLU A 93 -5.57 -8.70 0.96
C GLU A 93 -5.89 -9.90 1.85
N VAL A 94 -4.91 -10.80 2.00
CA VAL A 94 -5.02 -11.98 2.85
C VAL A 94 -3.98 -11.87 3.97
N SER A 95 -4.42 -11.46 5.16
CA SER A 95 -3.56 -11.31 6.34
C SER A 95 -3.21 -12.67 6.95
N SER A 96 -2.04 -12.77 7.59
CA SER A 96 -1.62 -13.98 8.30
C SER A 96 -2.59 -14.36 9.44
N ILE A 97 -3.13 -13.36 10.14
CA ILE A 97 -4.14 -13.56 11.18
C ILE A 97 -5.43 -14.09 10.56
N GLY A 98 -5.84 -13.54 9.40
CA GLY A 98 -7.02 -14.03 8.67
C GLY A 98 -6.88 -15.50 8.24
N LEU A 99 -5.69 -15.88 7.75
CA LEU A 99 -5.37 -17.27 7.42
C LEU A 99 -5.40 -18.17 8.66
N SER A 100 -4.70 -17.78 9.73
CA SER A 100 -4.66 -18.56 10.99
C SER A 100 -6.02 -18.74 11.64
N GLN A 101 -6.92 -17.80 11.47
CA GLN A 101 -8.28 -17.83 12.02
C GLN A 101 -9.33 -18.45 11.08
N GLY A 102 -8.91 -18.92 9.88
CA GLY A 102 -9.82 -19.49 8.89
C GLY A 102 -10.84 -18.49 8.33
N ARG A 103 -10.52 -17.19 8.34
CA ARG A 103 -11.45 -16.16 7.84
C ARG A 103 -11.70 -16.25 6.33
N VAL A 104 -10.78 -16.83 5.59
CA VAL A 104 -10.87 -17.03 4.14
C VAL A 104 -11.29 -18.44 3.74
N ASP A 105 -11.65 -19.29 4.71
CA ASP A 105 -12.19 -20.61 4.44
C ASP A 105 -13.48 -20.50 3.62
N GLY A 106 -13.66 -21.40 2.65
CA GLY A 106 -14.76 -21.31 1.69
C GLY A 106 -14.55 -20.34 0.54
N MET A 107 -13.37 -19.68 0.44
CA MET A 107 -12.96 -18.94 -0.75
C MET A 107 -12.27 -19.86 -1.74
N ASN A 108 -12.43 -19.58 -3.04
CA ASN A 108 -11.57 -20.10 -4.10
C ASN A 108 -10.52 -19.06 -4.45
N PHE A 109 -9.24 -19.45 -4.47
CA PHE A 109 -8.15 -18.60 -4.95
C PHE A 109 -7.55 -19.24 -6.21
N ASP A 110 -7.47 -18.46 -7.29
CA ASP A 110 -6.83 -18.87 -8.54
C ASP A 110 -5.35 -18.48 -8.54
N VAL A 111 -5.03 -17.30 -8.00
CA VAL A 111 -3.68 -16.73 -7.94
C VAL A 111 -3.35 -16.33 -6.52
N ALA A 112 -2.17 -16.70 -6.03
CA ALA A 112 -1.62 -16.25 -4.76
C ALA A 112 -0.35 -15.42 -4.97
N VAL A 113 -0.25 -14.27 -4.29
CA VAL A 113 0.89 -13.35 -4.38
C VAL A 113 1.56 -13.23 -3.03
N PHE A 114 2.90 -13.39 -2.99
CA PHE A 114 3.74 -13.15 -1.83
C PHE A 114 4.63 -11.93 -2.05
N THR A 115 4.45 -10.89 -1.26
CA THR A 115 5.21 -9.64 -1.39
C THR A 115 6.53 -9.66 -0.60
N ASN A 116 6.50 -9.91 0.71
CA ASN A 116 7.68 -9.98 1.58
C ASN A 116 7.34 -10.49 2.99
N LEU A 117 8.39 -10.80 3.77
CA LEU A 117 8.28 -11.19 5.18
C LEU A 117 9.28 -10.39 6.02
N THR A 118 8.81 -9.42 6.78
CA THR A 118 9.60 -8.69 7.77
C THR A 118 8.97 -8.83 9.16
N ARG A 119 9.64 -8.40 10.22
CA ARG A 119 9.17 -8.56 11.60
C ARG A 119 7.89 -7.75 11.84
N ASP A 120 6.79 -8.47 12.09
CA ASP A 120 5.49 -7.89 12.43
C ASP A 120 4.62 -8.95 13.12
N HIS A 121 3.54 -8.55 13.81
CA HIS A 121 2.53 -9.43 14.41
C HIS A 121 3.07 -10.57 15.30
N LEU A 122 4.24 -10.37 15.95
CA LEU A 122 4.81 -11.39 16.86
C LEU A 122 4.06 -11.47 18.19
N ASP A 123 3.30 -10.45 18.55
CA ASP A 123 2.30 -10.47 19.63
C ASP A 123 1.24 -11.54 19.42
N TYR A 124 0.85 -11.81 18.18
CA TYR A 124 -0.12 -12.84 17.79
C TYR A 124 0.55 -14.19 17.47
N HIS A 125 1.58 -14.19 16.62
CA HIS A 125 2.19 -15.42 16.10
C HIS A 125 3.30 -15.99 17.01
N GLY A 126 3.83 -15.20 17.94
CA GLY A 126 4.92 -15.59 18.83
C GLY A 126 6.30 -15.61 18.17
N THR A 127 6.45 -16.24 17.00
CA THR A 127 7.72 -16.40 16.29
C THR A 127 7.63 -16.04 14.81
N MET A 128 8.77 -15.69 14.20
CA MET A 128 8.84 -15.45 12.75
C MET A 128 8.52 -16.70 11.93
N GLN A 129 8.87 -17.87 12.43
CA GLN A 129 8.56 -19.16 11.78
C GLN A 129 7.04 -19.43 11.74
N ALA A 130 6.33 -19.17 12.85
CA ALA A 130 4.87 -19.31 12.89
C ALA A 130 4.20 -18.25 11.99
N TYR A 131 4.72 -17.03 11.93
CA TYR A 131 4.25 -15.97 11.05
C TYR A 131 4.42 -16.33 9.58
N GLU A 132 5.58 -16.85 9.18
CA GLU A 132 5.84 -17.36 7.83
C GLU A 132 4.90 -18.53 7.48
N ALA A 133 4.78 -19.50 8.39
CA ALA A 133 3.90 -20.66 8.20
C ALA A 133 2.43 -20.24 8.00
N ALA A 134 1.95 -19.25 8.75
CA ALA A 134 0.60 -18.73 8.58
C ALA A 134 0.38 -18.12 7.16
N LYS A 135 1.35 -17.36 6.64
CA LYS A 135 1.24 -16.84 5.26
C LYS A 135 1.33 -17.93 4.19
N ALA A 136 2.12 -18.98 4.45
CA ALA A 136 2.29 -20.09 3.53
C ALA A 136 0.98 -20.87 3.29
N LEU A 137 0.01 -20.82 4.20
CA LEU A 137 -1.30 -21.46 4.04
C LEU A 137 -2.03 -21.03 2.75
N LEU A 138 -1.87 -19.76 2.32
CA LEU A 138 -2.48 -19.28 1.08
C LEU A 138 -1.99 -20.06 -0.14
N PHE A 139 -0.74 -20.52 -0.12
CA PHE A 139 -0.11 -21.25 -1.22
C PHE A 139 -0.43 -22.76 -1.19
N GLU A 140 -1.16 -23.21 -0.19
CA GLU A 140 -1.65 -24.59 -0.06
C GLU A 140 -3.10 -24.73 -0.57
N TRP A 141 -3.72 -23.64 -1.03
CA TRP A 141 -5.12 -23.63 -1.46
C TRP A 141 -5.37 -24.64 -2.60
N PRO A 142 -6.44 -25.43 -2.52
CA PRO A 142 -6.69 -26.51 -3.50
C PRO A 142 -6.92 -26.01 -4.93
N THR A 143 -7.55 -24.83 -5.08
CA THR A 143 -7.92 -24.24 -6.37
C THR A 143 -6.80 -23.42 -7.02
N LEU A 144 -5.64 -23.29 -6.36
CA LEU A 144 -4.57 -22.42 -6.80
C LEU A 144 -3.95 -22.93 -8.11
N SER A 145 -4.00 -22.10 -9.14
CA SER A 145 -3.39 -22.35 -10.45
C SER A 145 -2.02 -21.67 -10.63
N ALA A 146 -1.82 -20.50 -9.97
CA ALA A 146 -0.57 -19.77 -10.07
C ALA A 146 -0.14 -19.13 -8.74
N ALA A 147 1.17 -19.00 -8.54
CA ALA A 147 1.81 -18.33 -7.41
C ALA A 147 2.82 -17.31 -7.91
N VAL A 148 2.72 -16.07 -7.43
CA VAL A 148 3.62 -14.96 -7.76
C VAL A 148 4.48 -14.66 -6.55
N LEU A 149 5.79 -14.85 -6.63
CA LEU A 149 6.67 -14.90 -5.47
C LEU A 149 7.86 -13.94 -5.59
N ASN A 150 8.09 -13.19 -4.51
CA ASN A 150 9.26 -12.32 -4.38
C ASN A 150 10.54 -13.13 -4.13
N PHE A 151 11.47 -13.12 -5.07
CA PHE A 151 12.76 -13.83 -4.96
C PHE A 151 13.84 -13.01 -4.26
N ASP A 152 13.63 -11.73 -4.00
CA ASP A 152 14.51 -10.93 -3.15
C ASP A 152 14.34 -11.35 -1.68
N ASP A 153 13.16 -11.87 -1.31
CA ASP A 153 12.85 -12.35 0.02
C ASP A 153 13.16 -13.87 0.16
N PRO A 154 13.95 -14.28 1.19
CA PRO A 154 14.21 -15.70 1.44
C PRO A 154 12.96 -16.56 1.62
N ALA A 155 11.86 -16.03 2.19
CA ALA A 155 10.61 -16.75 2.35
C ALA A 155 9.94 -17.05 1.01
N GLY A 156 10.02 -16.12 0.03
CA GLY A 156 9.54 -16.36 -1.34
C GLY A 156 10.27 -17.53 -2.02
N ARG A 157 11.60 -17.59 -1.86
CA ARG A 157 12.40 -18.73 -2.39
C ARG A 157 12.05 -20.07 -1.70
N ARG A 158 11.77 -20.05 -0.38
CA ARG A 158 11.29 -21.25 0.33
C ARG A 158 9.91 -21.70 -0.14
N LEU A 159 8.98 -20.74 -0.38
CA LEU A 159 7.67 -21.04 -0.96
C LEU A 159 7.79 -21.68 -2.36
N ALA A 160 8.66 -21.14 -3.23
CA ALA A 160 8.92 -21.73 -4.55
C ALA A 160 9.40 -23.19 -4.45
N ALA A 161 10.33 -23.46 -3.52
CA ALA A 161 10.83 -24.83 -3.28
C ALA A 161 9.73 -25.79 -2.79
N ARG A 162 8.81 -25.31 -1.92
CA ARG A 162 7.65 -26.10 -1.45
C ARG A 162 6.68 -26.41 -2.59
N LEU A 163 6.39 -25.43 -3.45
CA LEU A 163 5.47 -25.60 -4.58
C LEU A 163 6.03 -26.54 -5.65
N ALA A 164 7.34 -26.53 -5.89
CA ALA A 164 7.99 -27.44 -6.83
C ALA A 164 7.83 -28.93 -6.44
N GLY A 165 7.66 -29.24 -5.15
CA GLY A 165 7.41 -30.59 -4.63
C GLY A 165 5.93 -30.99 -4.58
N ARG A 166 5.00 -30.10 -4.94
CA ARG A 166 3.55 -30.36 -4.85
C ARG A 166 3.05 -31.16 -6.06
N ALA A 167 2.25 -32.18 -5.81
CA ALA A 167 1.50 -32.87 -6.86
C ALA A 167 0.37 -31.94 -7.38
N GLY A 168 0.41 -31.60 -8.67
CA GLY A 168 -0.47 -30.61 -9.29
C GLY A 168 0.32 -29.35 -9.65
N ALA A 169 0.36 -29.00 -10.92
CA ALA A 169 1.23 -27.96 -11.44
C ALA A 169 0.68 -26.55 -11.10
N VAL A 170 1.07 -26.01 -9.94
CA VAL A 170 0.93 -24.56 -9.70
C VAL A 170 2.00 -23.84 -10.51
N GLN A 171 1.61 -22.98 -11.42
CA GLN A 171 2.55 -22.15 -12.18
C GLN A 171 3.23 -21.15 -11.26
N VAL A 172 4.55 -21.22 -11.09
CA VAL A 172 5.30 -20.26 -10.29
C VAL A 172 5.88 -19.16 -11.17
N ILE A 173 5.50 -17.91 -10.91
CA ILE A 173 6.08 -16.70 -11.49
C ILE A 173 6.91 -16.04 -10.41
N GLY A 174 8.23 -15.97 -10.61
CA GLY A 174 9.12 -15.24 -9.72
C GLY A 174 9.24 -13.78 -10.12
N PHE A 175 9.57 -12.92 -9.15
CA PHE A 175 9.99 -11.55 -9.45
C PHE A 175 11.16 -11.12 -8.57
N THR A 176 12.00 -10.21 -9.10
CA THR A 176 13.15 -9.63 -8.40
C THR A 176 13.42 -8.21 -8.88
N ALA A 177 13.74 -7.33 -7.95
CA ALA A 177 14.25 -5.97 -8.19
C ALA A 177 15.74 -5.84 -7.80
N ALA A 178 16.36 -6.94 -7.37
CA ALA A 178 17.79 -7.04 -7.07
C ALA A 178 18.54 -7.81 -8.18
N ASP A 179 19.87 -7.68 -8.21
CA ASP A 179 20.74 -8.41 -9.12
C ASP A 179 20.82 -9.90 -8.71
N GLY A 180 19.73 -10.64 -8.91
CA GLY A 180 19.63 -12.06 -8.58
C GLY A 180 19.71 -12.98 -9.81
N GLY A 181 20.25 -14.19 -9.65
CA GLY A 181 20.31 -15.22 -10.70
C GLY A 181 18.92 -15.74 -11.09
N ILE A 182 18.83 -16.42 -12.27
CA ILE A 182 17.62 -17.15 -12.68
C ILE A 182 17.49 -18.39 -11.80
N ASP A 183 16.32 -18.55 -11.18
CA ASP A 183 15.97 -19.78 -10.48
C ASP A 183 15.22 -20.71 -11.46
N GLN A 184 15.73 -21.91 -11.71
CA GLN A 184 15.14 -22.88 -12.64
C GLN A 184 13.79 -23.46 -12.14
N ARG A 185 13.40 -23.16 -10.91
CA ARG A 185 12.14 -23.63 -10.29
C ARG A 185 10.92 -22.79 -10.69
N VAL A 186 11.11 -21.73 -11.46
CA VAL A 186 10.01 -20.84 -11.88
C VAL A 186 9.72 -20.97 -13.36
N ALA A 187 8.45 -20.88 -13.72
CA ALA A 187 8.00 -20.88 -15.12
C ALA A 187 8.41 -19.58 -15.83
N ALA A 188 8.46 -18.46 -15.08
CA ALA A 188 8.82 -17.15 -15.58
C ALA A 188 9.47 -16.33 -14.45
N MET A 189 10.47 -15.50 -14.77
CA MET A 189 11.13 -14.57 -13.82
C MET A 189 11.06 -13.14 -14.36
N LEU A 190 10.22 -12.32 -13.72
CA LEU A 190 10.17 -10.87 -13.96
C LEU A 190 11.32 -10.19 -13.23
N ARG A 191 12.08 -9.34 -13.92
CA ARG A 191 13.21 -8.62 -13.34
C ARG A 191 13.07 -7.14 -13.60
N ALA A 192 13.35 -6.33 -12.57
CA ALA A 192 13.57 -4.91 -12.75
C ALA A 192 15.06 -4.60 -12.61
N HIS A 193 15.56 -3.81 -13.52
CA HIS A 193 16.92 -3.25 -13.47
C HIS A 193 16.89 -1.80 -13.95
N ASP A 194 18.03 -1.09 -13.86
CA ASP A 194 18.14 0.34 -14.15
C ASP A 194 17.09 1.17 -13.38
N ILE A 195 16.87 0.81 -12.10
CA ILE A 195 15.88 1.44 -11.26
C ILE A 195 16.37 2.85 -10.88
N GLY A 196 15.61 3.86 -11.29
CA GLY A 196 15.85 5.27 -11.00
C GLY A 196 14.64 5.99 -10.44
N ALA A 197 14.89 7.09 -9.74
CA ALA A 197 13.86 8.03 -9.31
C ALA A 197 13.96 9.29 -10.18
N GLY A 198 12.91 9.57 -10.93
CA GLY A 198 12.74 10.82 -11.65
C GLY A 198 11.99 11.88 -10.84
N ALA A 199 11.84 13.06 -11.39
CA ALA A 199 11.09 14.16 -10.74
C ALA A 199 9.62 13.80 -10.46
N ASP A 200 9.02 12.96 -11.31
CA ASP A 200 7.60 12.62 -11.26
C ASP A 200 7.28 11.20 -10.79
N GLY A 201 8.29 10.38 -10.47
CA GLY A 201 8.06 9.02 -10.03
C GLY A 201 9.25 8.10 -10.24
N LEU A 202 8.99 6.82 -10.48
CA LEU A 202 9.98 5.77 -10.71
C LEU A 202 10.11 5.43 -12.19
N GLU A 203 11.34 5.15 -12.61
CA GLU A 203 11.65 4.57 -13.91
C GLU A 203 12.48 3.30 -13.72
N PHE A 204 12.21 2.28 -14.51
CA PHE A 204 13.00 1.05 -14.51
C PHE A 204 12.79 0.29 -15.82
N THR A 205 13.67 -0.66 -16.10
CA THR A 205 13.53 -1.62 -17.20
C THR A 205 13.01 -2.94 -16.61
N LEU A 206 11.88 -3.43 -17.12
CA LEU A 206 11.35 -4.75 -16.81
C LEU A 206 11.79 -5.73 -17.88
N SER A 207 12.37 -6.87 -17.48
CA SER A 207 12.73 -7.95 -18.38
C SER A 207 12.05 -9.28 -18.03
N LEU A 208 11.65 -10.02 -19.07
CA LEU A 208 11.15 -11.40 -19.00
C LEU A 208 11.76 -12.21 -20.16
N GLY A 209 12.69 -13.09 -19.86
CA GLY A 209 13.46 -13.80 -20.88
C GLY A 209 14.28 -12.83 -21.74
N ARG A 210 13.90 -12.67 -23.02
CA ARG A 210 14.56 -11.74 -23.96
C ARG A 210 13.77 -10.45 -24.21
N SER A 211 12.56 -10.35 -23.64
CA SER A 211 11.73 -9.15 -23.78
C SER A 211 12.12 -8.13 -22.73
N GLU A 212 12.27 -6.87 -23.13
CA GLU A 212 12.56 -5.74 -22.25
C GLU A 212 11.57 -4.61 -22.51
N HIS A 213 11.11 -3.98 -21.42
CA HIS A 213 10.14 -2.88 -21.45
C HIS A 213 10.59 -1.79 -20.48
N ARG A 214 10.84 -0.59 -20.98
CA ARG A 214 11.07 0.58 -20.13
C ARG A 214 9.72 1.05 -19.56
N ILE A 215 9.64 1.16 -18.24
CA ILE A 215 8.43 1.54 -17.52
C ILE A 215 8.73 2.81 -16.70
N ALA A 216 7.90 3.83 -16.89
CA ALA A 216 7.89 5.05 -16.08
C ALA A 216 6.52 5.17 -15.41
N VAL A 217 6.50 5.25 -14.07
CA VAL A 217 5.26 5.26 -13.29
C VAL A 217 5.24 6.44 -12.30
N PRO A 218 4.06 7.06 -12.05
CA PRO A 218 3.93 8.14 -11.08
C PRO A 218 3.83 7.63 -9.64
N LEU A 219 4.75 6.73 -9.27
CA LEU A 219 4.80 6.09 -7.96
C LEU A 219 6.12 6.46 -7.27
N PHE A 220 6.11 6.51 -5.94
CA PHE A 220 7.27 6.89 -5.15
C PHE A 220 7.76 5.72 -4.29
N GLY A 221 9.09 5.67 -4.05
CA GLY A 221 9.74 4.64 -3.25
C GLY A 221 10.09 3.37 -4.03
N SER A 222 11.37 3.00 -4.00
CA SER A 222 11.91 1.83 -4.74
C SER A 222 11.20 0.51 -4.40
N PHE A 223 10.65 0.37 -3.18
CA PHE A 223 9.84 -0.78 -2.79
C PHE A 223 8.59 -0.96 -3.68
N ASN A 224 8.10 0.10 -4.31
CA ASN A 224 6.97 0.00 -5.24
C ASN A 224 7.35 -0.63 -6.58
N VAL A 225 8.62 -0.72 -6.93
CA VAL A 225 9.07 -1.53 -8.07
C VAL A 225 8.75 -3.01 -7.80
N SER A 226 9.10 -3.54 -6.62
CA SER A 226 8.76 -4.92 -6.23
C SER A 226 7.24 -5.15 -6.19
N ASN A 227 6.46 -4.21 -5.64
CA ASN A 227 5.00 -4.30 -5.64
C ASN A 227 4.41 -4.29 -7.06
N LEU A 228 5.00 -3.50 -7.97
CA LEU A 228 4.56 -3.44 -9.36
C LEU A 228 4.94 -4.70 -10.14
N LEU A 229 6.12 -5.28 -9.90
CA LEU A 229 6.49 -6.58 -10.45
C LEU A 229 5.52 -7.68 -9.98
N ALA A 230 5.16 -7.68 -8.69
CA ALA A 230 4.14 -8.58 -8.15
C ALA A 230 2.77 -8.39 -8.84
N THR A 231 2.38 -7.13 -9.07
CA THR A 231 1.14 -6.76 -9.79
C THR A 231 1.15 -7.27 -11.23
N ILE A 232 2.23 -7.01 -11.98
CA ILE A 232 2.39 -7.46 -13.36
C ILE A 232 2.39 -8.99 -13.42
N GLY A 233 3.12 -9.65 -12.51
CA GLY A 233 3.14 -11.12 -12.42
C GLY A 233 1.75 -11.70 -12.16
N ALA A 234 0.96 -11.09 -11.26
CA ALA A 234 -0.41 -11.51 -10.99
C ALA A 234 -1.34 -11.28 -12.19
N ALA A 235 -1.23 -10.15 -12.88
CA ALA A 235 -2.01 -9.86 -14.08
C ALA A 235 -1.68 -10.87 -15.21
N VAL A 236 -0.40 -11.20 -15.40
CA VAL A 236 0.03 -12.23 -16.36
C VAL A 236 -0.54 -13.59 -15.97
N ALA A 237 -0.51 -13.97 -14.69
CA ALA A 237 -1.15 -15.19 -14.20
C ALA A 237 -2.68 -15.20 -14.44
N CYS A 238 -3.31 -14.02 -14.44
CA CYS A 238 -4.72 -13.83 -14.76
C CYS A 238 -5.03 -13.78 -16.27
N GLY A 239 -4.03 -13.89 -17.16
CA GLY A 239 -4.20 -13.96 -18.60
C GLY A 239 -3.94 -12.65 -19.35
N VAL A 240 -3.54 -11.57 -18.66
CA VAL A 240 -3.11 -10.32 -19.30
C VAL A 240 -1.76 -10.52 -19.97
N SER A 241 -1.59 -10.07 -21.22
CA SER A 241 -0.27 -10.17 -21.86
C SER A 241 0.74 -9.25 -21.19
N LEU A 242 2.03 -9.62 -21.23
CA LEU A 242 3.10 -8.79 -20.65
C LEU A 242 3.12 -7.38 -21.26
N GLU A 243 2.94 -7.29 -22.59
CA GLU A 243 2.90 -6.03 -23.32
C GLU A 243 1.73 -5.15 -22.86
N ALA A 244 0.54 -5.75 -22.64
CA ALA A 244 -0.63 -5.04 -22.14
C ALA A 244 -0.37 -4.54 -20.70
N ALA A 245 0.15 -5.38 -19.83
CA ALA A 245 0.49 -5.02 -18.46
C ALA A 245 1.51 -3.87 -18.40
N CYS A 246 2.58 -3.92 -19.21
CA CYS A 246 3.58 -2.86 -19.31
C CYS A 246 2.99 -1.54 -19.84
N ARG A 247 2.06 -1.60 -20.81
CA ARG A 247 1.37 -0.41 -21.34
C ARG A 247 0.41 0.21 -20.33
N ILE A 248 -0.24 -0.60 -19.49
CA ILE A 248 -1.18 -0.15 -18.46
C ILE A 248 -0.45 0.44 -17.25
N ALA A 249 0.70 -0.11 -16.86
CA ALA A 249 1.42 0.25 -15.64
C ALA A 249 1.62 1.77 -15.42
N PRO A 250 1.96 2.61 -16.43
CA PRO A 250 2.10 4.06 -16.25
C PRO A 250 0.81 4.78 -15.83
N GLY A 251 -0.36 4.18 -16.07
CA GLY A 251 -1.68 4.72 -15.70
C GLY A 251 -2.13 4.37 -14.29
N LEU A 252 -1.44 3.47 -13.60
CA LEU A 252 -1.83 3.02 -12.26
C LEU A 252 -1.73 4.17 -11.24
N GLN A 253 -2.75 4.27 -10.40
CA GLN A 253 -2.82 5.24 -9.33
C GLN A 253 -2.58 4.56 -7.98
N PRO A 254 -1.89 5.20 -7.04
CA PRO A 254 -1.74 4.64 -5.70
C PRO A 254 -3.11 4.46 -5.03
N PRO A 255 -3.24 3.51 -4.11
CA PRO A 255 -4.44 3.40 -3.28
C PRO A 255 -4.68 4.72 -2.51
N PRO A 256 -5.93 5.05 -2.19
CA PRO A 256 -6.22 6.23 -1.37
C PRO A 256 -5.33 6.30 -0.12
N GLY A 257 -4.68 7.44 0.09
CA GLY A 257 -3.83 7.69 1.25
C GLY A 257 -2.56 6.83 1.36
N ARG A 258 -2.07 6.25 0.28
CA ARG A 258 -0.80 5.51 0.22
C ARG A 258 0.13 6.14 -0.80
N MET A 259 1.09 6.95 -0.34
CA MET A 259 2.00 7.72 -1.21
C MET A 259 1.22 8.41 -2.35
N GLN A 260 0.04 8.90 -2.03
CA GLN A 260 -0.90 9.48 -2.98
C GLN A 260 -0.48 10.90 -3.33
N ARG A 261 -0.14 11.17 -4.58
CA ARG A 261 0.07 12.53 -5.09
C ARG A 261 -1.23 13.32 -5.07
N VAL A 262 -1.17 14.56 -4.62
CA VAL A 262 -2.28 15.52 -4.66
C VAL A 262 -1.90 16.67 -5.59
N GLY A 263 -2.83 17.12 -6.42
CA GLY A 263 -2.62 18.19 -7.41
C GLY A 263 -2.22 17.68 -8.80
N SER A 264 -2.08 18.61 -9.74
CA SER A 264 -1.67 18.31 -11.13
C SER A 264 -0.18 17.97 -11.22
N ARG A 265 0.21 17.23 -12.28
CA ARG A 265 1.61 17.01 -12.65
C ARG A 265 2.29 18.28 -13.15
N ASP A 266 1.53 19.11 -13.83
CA ASP A 266 2.00 20.32 -14.52
C ASP A 266 1.77 21.60 -13.70
N GLY A 267 1.49 21.47 -12.38
CA GLY A 267 1.22 22.61 -11.50
C GLY A 267 2.51 23.33 -11.07
N ASP A 268 2.42 24.65 -10.94
CA ASP A 268 3.54 25.53 -10.51
C ASP A 268 3.86 25.45 -9.00
N GLY A 269 3.32 24.44 -8.29
CA GLY A 269 3.46 24.26 -6.85
C GLY A 269 4.40 23.13 -6.43
N PRO A 270 4.58 22.93 -5.09
CA PRO A 270 5.33 21.83 -4.56
C PRO A 270 4.67 20.48 -4.91
N LEU A 271 5.48 19.42 -4.94
CA LEU A 271 4.95 18.04 -5.00
C LEU A 271 4.34 17.69 -3.65
N VAL A 272 3.02 17.53 -3.57
CA VAL A 272 2.33 17.15 -2.33
C VAL A 272 1.96 15.67 -2.39
N VAL A 273 2.31 14.94 -1.32
CA VAL A 273 2.06 13.50 -1.18
C VAL A 273 1.37 13.23 0.16
N VAL A 274 0.29 12.45 0.13
CA VAL A 274 -0.44 12.00 1.33
C VAL A 274 -0.15 10.52 1.58
N ASP A 275 0.20 10.17 2.84
CA ASP A 275 0.50 8.80 3.25
C ASP A 275 -0.07 8.45 4.63
N TYR A 276 -0.31 7.17 4.86
CA TYR A 276 -0.81 6.62 6.13
C TYR A 276 0.30 6.37 7.16
N ALA A 277 1.53 6.76 6.92
CA ALA A 277 2.67 6.56 7.82
C ALA A 277 2.42 7.19 9.20
N HIS A 278 2.19 6.35 10.22
CA HIS A 278 1.82 6.74 11.60
C HIS A 278 2.68 6.04 12.66
N THR A 279 3.84 5.53 12.28
CA THR A 279 4.89 4.96 13.14
C THR A 279 6.23 5.53 12.73
N ALA A 280 7.23 5.47 13.60
CA ALA A 280 8.57 5.98 13.32
C ALA A 280 9.19 5.32 12.08
N ASP A 281 9.10 3.99 11.97
CA ASP A 281 9.60 3.24 10.82
C ASP A 281 8.87 3.63 9.52
N ALA A 282 7.53 3.74 9.55
CA ALA A 282 6.77 4.13 8.38
C ALA A 282 7.08 5.56 7.92
N ILE A 283 7.27 6.52 8.85
CA ILE A 283 7.68 7.90 8.56
C ILE A 283 9.07 7.89 7.90
N GLU A 284 10.04 7.17 8.47
CA GLU A 284 11.38 7.03 7.90
C GLU A 284 11.32 6.47 6.48
N GLN A 285 10.57 5.39 6.26
CA GLN A 285 10.40 4.77 4.93
C GLN A 285 9.76 5.74 3.92
N ALA A 286 8.70 6.45 4.32
CA ALA A 286 8.04 7.42 3.45
C ALA A 286 8.96 8.59 3.07
N LEU A 287 9.70 9.14 4.04
CA LEU A 287 10.66 10.22 3.78
C LEU A 287 11.84 9.76 2.91
N ARG A 288 12.39 8.58 3.17
CA ARG A 288 13.43 7.97 2.32
C ARG A 288 12.93 7.74 0.90
N ALA A 289 11.66 7.35 0.74
CA ALA A 289 11.05 7.14 -0.56
C ALA A 289 10.90 8.44 -1.38
N LEU A 290 10.69 9.59 -0.69
CA LEU A 290 10.49 10.89 -1.33
C LEU A 290 11.79 11.73 -1.44
N ARG A 291 12.84 11.40 -0.71
CA ARG A 291 14.13 12.13 -0.75
C ARG A 291 14.73 12.21 -2.17
N PRO A 292 14.72 11.13 -3.00
CA PRO A 292 15.20 11.20 -4.38
C PRO A 292 14.40 12.20 -5.23
N GLN A 293 13.08 12.32 -5.03
CA GLN A 293 12.24 13.28 -5.75
C GLN A 293 12.59 14.73 -5.37
N ALA A 294 12.77 14.99 -4.07
CA ALA A 294 13.21 16.30 -3.60
C ALA A 294 14.58 16.66 -4.19
N ALA A 295 15.53 15.72 -4.22
CA ALA A 295 16.85 15.91 -4.82
C ALA A 295 16.77 16.17 -6.34
N ALA A 296 15.98 15.38 -7.08
CA ALA A 296 15.80 15.54 -8.52
C ALA A 296 15.17 16.91 -8.89
N ARG A 297 14.34 17.46 -7.99
CA ARG A 297 13.72 18.78 -8.13
C ARG A 297 14.61 19.92 -7.61
N CYS A 298 15.76 19.63 -7.00
CA CYS A 298 16.62 20.58 -6.29
C CYS A 298 15.86 21.35 -5.17
N GLY A 299 14.90 20.68 -4.53
CA GLY A 299 14.03 21.21 -3.49
C GLY A 299 14.27 20.57 -2.12
N LYS A 300 13.54 21.07 -1.11
CA LYS A 300 13.52 20.54 0.26
C LYS A 300 12.42 19.49 0.40
N LEU A 301 12.58 18.62 1.41
CA LEU A 301 11.58 17.66 1.82
C LEU A 301 10.94 18.11 3.14
N TRP A 302 9.64 18.38 3.10
CA TRP A 302 8.81 18.75 4.23
C TRP A 302 8.03 17.54 4.73
N ILE A 303 7.70 17.51 6.04
CA ILE A 303 6.71 16.60 6.58
C ILE A 303 5.72 17.34 7.49
N VAL A 304 4.41 17.04 7.30
CA VAL A 304 3.31 17.43 8.17
C VAL A 304 2.73 16.17 8.79
N PHE A 305 2.79 16.02 10.12
CA PHE A 305 2.29 14.81 10.76
C PHE A 305 1.94 15.03 12.23
N GLY A 306 1.21 14.10 12.82
CA GLY A 306 0.88 14.06 14.24
C GLY A 306 0.87 12.64 14.77
N ALA A 307 0.56 12.49 16.06
CA ALA A 307 0.37 11.20 16.70
C ALA A 307 -1.04 11.10 17.29
N GLY A 308 -1.61 9.87 17.31
CA GLY A 308 -2.91 9.62 17.92
C GLY A 308 -2.86 9.65 19.44
N GLY A 309 -3.88 10.23 20.07
CA GLY A 309 -4.17 10.11 21.50
C GLY A 309 -4.82 8.77 21.85
N ASP A 310 -4.91 8.44 23.15
CA ASP A 310 -5.43 7.16 23.68
C ASP A 310 -4.78 5.92 22.98
N ARG A 311 -3.49 6.03 22.68
CA ARG A 311 -2.66 5.02 22.00
C ARG A 311 -1.29 4.97 22.65
N ASP A 312 -0.42 4.10 22.16
CA ASP A 312 0.97 3.99 22.64
C ASP A 312 1.71 5.33 22.57
N ALA A 313 1.91 5.98 23.73
CA ALA A 313 2.64 7.22 23.84
C ALA A 313 4.15 7.04 23.57
N GLY A 314 4.68 5.83 23.75
CA GLY A 314 6.09 5.52 23.53
C GLY A 314 6.57 5.70 22.10
N LYS A 315 5.66 5.71 21.12
CA LYS A 315 5.99 5.95 19.71
C LYS A 315 6.19 7.43 19.35
N ARG A 316 5.75 8.40 20.19
CA ARG A 316 5.71 9.83 19.85
C ARG A 316 7.11 10.41 19.63
N ALA A 317 7.99 10.30 20.61
CA ALA A 317 9.37 10.79 20.48
C ALA A 317 10.15 10.07 19.35
N PRO A 318 10.09 8.73 19.19
CA PRO A 318 10.64 8.07 18.00
C PRO A 318 10.13 8.60 16.66
N MET A 319 8.84 8.97 16.53
CA MET A 319 8.30 9.58 15.31
C MET A 319 8.93 10.95 15.04
N GLY A 320 9.06 11.82 16.07
CA GLY A 320 9.74 13.10 15.96
C GLY A 320 11.21 12.95 15.55
N ALA A 321 11.91 11.96 16.13
CA ALA A 321 13.29 11.65 15.78
C ALA A 321 13.44 11.18 14.31
N ALA A 322 12.54 10.34 13.83
CA ALA A 322 12.54 9.89 12.44
C ALA A 322 12.27 11.05 11.47
N ALA A 323 11.29 11.90 11.77
CA ALA A 323 10.96 13.07 10.96
C ALA A 323 12.14 14.05 10.87
N SER A 324 12.72 14.48 11.99
CA SER A 324 13.84 15.44 12.02
C SER A 324 15.13 14.92 11.42
N ARG A 325 15.32 13.60 11.33
CA ARG A 325 16.49 12.97 10.70
C ARG A 325 16.41 12.96 9.19
N HIS A 326 15.21 12.86 8.63
CA HIS A 326 15.00 12.57 7.22
C HIS A 326 14.29 13.67 6.43
N ALA A 327 13.64 14.63 7.09
CA ALA A 327 13.07 15.83 6.48
C ALA A 327 13.93 17.07 6.71
N ASP A 328 13.81 18.06 5.82
CA ASP A 328 14.48 19.37 5.94
C ASP A 328 13.60 20.38 6.70
N ARG A 329 12.29 20.14 6.76
CA ARG A 329 11.29 20.93 7.49
C ARG A 329 10.25 20.00 8.12
N VAL A 330 9.89 20.26 9.35
CA VAL A 330 8.96 19.43 10.12
C VAL A 330 7.84 20.30 10.70
N VAL A 331 6.61 19.98 10.37
CA VAL A 331 5.41 20.58 10.95
C VAL A 331 4.67 19.52 11.75
N ILE A 332 4.63 19.67 13.06
CA ILE A 332 3.91 18.78 13.97
C ILE A 332 2.51 19.33 14.20
N THR A 333 1.50 18.47 14.03
CA THR A 333 0.10 18.85 14.13
C THR A 333 -0.73 17.78 14.87
N SER A 334 -2.05 18.00 15.00
CA SER A 334 -2.95 16.97 15.53
C SER A 334 -3.24 15.90 14.49
N ASP A 335 -3.24 14.65 14.91
CA ASP A 335 -3.79 13.50 14.15
C ASP A 335 -5.25 13.25 14.62
N ASN A 336 -5.49 12.23 15.42
CA ASN A 336 -6.72 11.97 16.18
C ASN A 336 -6.38 12.10 17.67
N PRO A 337 -6.45 13.30 18.28
CA PRO A 337 -6.09 13.46 19.69
C PRO A 337 -7.03 12.72 20.66
N ARG A 338 -8.23 12.36 20.21
CA ARG A 338 -9.25 11.69 21.03
C ARG A 338 -9.51 12.45 22.33
N ARG A 339 -9.24 11.84 23.49
CA ARG A 339 -9.46 12.46 24.81
C ARG A 339 -8.23 13.15 25.37
N GLU A 340 -7.06 12.99 24.74
CA GLU A 340 -5.83 13.65 25.19
C GLU A 340 -5.75 15.10 24.69
N GLU A 341 -5.03 15.94 25.44
CA GLU A 341 -4.77 17.32 25.06
C GLU A 341 -3.84 17.37 23.81
N PRO A 342 -4.27 17.99 22.71
CA PRO A 342 -3.49 18.03 21.47
C PRO A 342 -2.09 18.59 21.62
N ALA A 343 -1.93 19.66 22.43
CA ALA A 343 -0.64 20.30 22.67
C ALA A 343 0.34 19.37 23.40
N ALA A 344 -0.15 18.57 24.35
CA ALA A 344 0.68 17.62 25.07
C ALA A 344 1.22 16.51 24.16
N ILE A 345 0.38 16.03 23.21
CA ILE A 345 0.80 15.08 22.20
C ILE A 345 1.88 15.68 21.30
N ALA A 346 1.65 16.90 20.79
CA ALA A 346 2.60 17.57 19.89
C ALA A 346 3.95 17.81 20.55
N VAL A 347 3.98 18.25 21.81
CA VAL A 347 5.21 18.41 22.60
C VAL A 347 5.94 17.07 22.80
N ALA A 348 5.22 15.99 23.08
CA ALA A 348 5.81 14.66 23.22
C ALA A 348 6.41 14.13 21.90
N VAL A 349 5.86 14.48 20.74
CA VAL A 349 6.44 14.19 19.43
C VAL A 349 7.70 15.04 19.22
N ALA A 350 7.62 16.35 19.48
CA ALA A 350 8.70 17.30 19.28
C ALA A 350 9.92 17.01 20.19
N ALA A 351 9.69 16.40 21.36
CA ALA A 351 10.77 16.00 22.29
C ALA A 351 11.77 14.99 21.67
N GLY A 352 11.37 14.28 20.60
CA GLY A 352 12.25 13.38 19.85
C GLY A 352 13.11 14.07 18.79
N ALA A 353 12.82 15.32 18.44
CA ALA A 353 13.56 16.02 17.39
C ALA A 353 14.98 16.36 17.82
N ALA A 354 15.94 16.15 16.92
CA ALA A 354 17.36 16.45 17.18
C ALA A 354 17.65 17.96 17.25
N SER A 355 16.85 18.78 16.59
CA SER A 355 16.91 20.24 16.58
C SER A 355 15.51 20.82 16.51
N TRP A 356 15.26 21.90 17.25
CA TRP A 356 14.00 22.64 17.22
C TRP A 356 13.99 23.75 16.15
N LEU A 357 15.11 23.99 15.47
CA LEU A 357 15.23 25.10 14.51
C LEU A 357 14.42 24.89 13.25
N ASP A 358 14.15 23.62 12.89
CA ASP A 358 13.39 23.25 11.69
C ASP A 358 12.06 22.55 12.02
N VAL A 359 11.58 22.68 13.27
CA VAL A 359 10.34 22.08 13.79
C VAL A 359 9.36 23.17 14.18
N GLU A 360 8.19 23.12 13.58
CA GLU A 360 7.06 24.00 13.89
C GLU A 360 5.92 23.17 14.49
N ILE A 361 5.14 23.76 15.41
CA ILE A 361 3.95 23.13 15.98
C ILE A 361 2.74 23.98 15.61
N ILE A 362 1.83 23.43 14.81
CA ILE A 362 0.56 24.03 14.41
C ILE A 362 -0.53 23.00 14.70
N LEU A 363 -1.30 23.23 15.77
CA LEU A 363 -2.24 22.20 16.28
C LEU A 363 -3.43 21.95 15.35
N ASP A 364 -3.94 22.99 14.68
CA ASP A 364 -4.97 22.80 13.66
C ASP A 364 -4.34 22.14 12.41
N ARG A 365 -4.85 20.96 12.07
CA ARG A 365 -4.28 20.17 10.98
C ARG A 365 -4.52 20.79 9.61
N ALA A 366 -5.66 21.45 9.40
CA ALA A 366 -5.94 22.12 8.13
C ALA A 366 -5.01 23.33 7.95
N GLU A 367 -4.81 24.12 9.02
CA GLU A 367 -3.85 25.23 9.04
C GLU A 367 -2.42 24.75 8.83
N ALA A 368 -2.01 23.65 9.48
CA ALA A 368 -0.67 23.06 9.30
C ALA A 368 -0.39 22.62 7.86
N ILE A 369 -1.38 22.00 7.22
CA ILE A 369 -1.29 21.58 5.82
C ILE A 369 -1.20 22.80 4.90
N ALA A 370 -2.06 23.80 5.10
CA ALA A 370 -2.06 25.01 4.30
C ALA A 370 -0.75 25.80 4.46
N HIS A 371 -0.26 25.95 5.69
CA HIS A 371 1.02 26.60 5.99
C HIS A 371 2.20 25.91 5.28
N ALA A 372 2.30 24.59 5.40
CA ALA A 372 3.41 23.87 4.77
C ALA A 372 3.39 23.98 3.24
N ILE A 373 2.21 23.92 2.61
CA ILE A 373 2.07 24.05 1.15
C ILE A 373 2.35 25.48 0.69
N ASP A 374 1.93 26.49 1.44
CA ASP A 374 2.18 27.90 1.10
C ASP A 374 3.65 28.28 1.25
N ALA A 375 4.29 27.86 2.33
CA ALA A 375 5.69 28.16 2.65
C ALA A 375 6.70 27.36 1.78
N ALA A 376 6.31 26.22 1.20
CA ALA A 376 7.17 25.40 0.37
C ALA A 376 7.47 26.06 -0.98
N ASP A 377 8.71 25.96 -1.47
CA ASP A 377 9.06 26.35 -2.85
C ASP A 377 8.39 25.41 -3.87
N ALA A 378 8.20 25.89 -5.10
CA ALA A 378 7.63 25.06 -6.17
C ALA A 378 8.44 23.75 -6.44
N ARG A 379 9.74 23.74 -6.12
CA ARG A 379 10.61 22.58 -6.24
C ARG A 379 10.55 21.63 -5.06
N ASP A 380 9.93 22.04 -3.95
CA ASP A 380 9.87 21.25 -2.71
C ASP A 380 8.92 20.06 -2.83
N VAL A 381 9.09 19.12 -1.92
CA VAL A 381 8.20 17.97 -1.72
C VAL A 381 7.60 18.06 -0.32
N VAL A 382 6.27 17.98 -0.21
CA VAL A 382 5.54 18.03 1.06
C VAL A 382 4.86 16.68 1.30
N LEU A 383 5.30 15.95 2.32
CA LEU A 383 4.66 14.74 2.80
C LEU A 383 3.65 15.10 3.91
N ILE A 384 2.39 14.75 3.72
CA ILE A 384 1.35 14.81 4.75
C ILE A 384 1.11 13.38 5.23
N ALA A 385 1.47 13.10 6.50
CA ALA A 385 1.50 11.74 7.04
C ALA A 385 0.57 11.55 8.25
N GLY A 386 0.16 10.30 8.48
CA GLY A 386 -0.62 9.85 9.63
C GLY A 386 -1.99 9.32 9.25
N LYS A 387 -2.86 10.15 8.66
CA LYS A 387 -4.27 9.83 8.39
C LYS A 387 -4.48 9.09 7.06
N GLY A 388 -3.69 9.39 6.03
CA GLY A 388 -3.82 8.75 4.72
C GLY A 388 -5.24 8.87 4.15
N HIS A 389 -5.97 7.75 4.07
CA HIS A 389 -7.34 7.68 3.55
C HIS A 389 -8.43 7.99 4.60
N GLU A 390 -8.10 8.23 5.84
CA GLU A 390 -9.10 8.54 6.88
C GLU A 390 -9.93 9.76 6.49
N ALA A 391 -11.25 9.62 6.58
CA ALA A 391 -12.22 10.66 6.24
C ALA A 391 -12.73 11.45 7.45
N THR A 392 -12.19 11.20 8.65
CA THR A 392 -12.61 11.87 9.89
C THR A 392 -11.42 12.19 10.78
N GLN A 393 -11.56 13.20 11.64
CA GLN A 393 -10.68 13.50 12.76
C GLN A 393 -11.46 13.36 14.07
N ASP A 394 -10.91 12.63 15.04
CA ASP A 394 -11.49 12.42 16.36
C ASP A 394 -10.87 13.39 17.38
N VAL A 395 -11.66 14.39 17.82
CA VAL A 395 -11.26 15.40 18.81
C VAL A 395 -12.25 15.33 19.97
N GLY A 396 -11.79 15.04 21.18
CA GLY A 396 -12.62 14.93 22.38
C GLY A 396 -13.65 13.78 22.29
N GLY A 397 -13.40 12.73 21.50
CA GLY A 397 -14.34 11.63 21.26
C GLY A 397 -15.42 11.96 20.21
N VAL A 398 -15.35 13.12 19.59
CA VAL A 398 -16.25 13.53 18.52
C VAL A 398 -15.54 13.42 17.17
N LYS A 399 -16.03 12.53 16.30
CA LYS A 399 -15.54 12.40 14.91
C LYS A 399 -16.13 13.51 14.04
N ARG A 400 -15.26 14.29 13.43
CA ARG A 400 -15.62 15.34 12.47
C ARG A 400 -15.12 14.96 11.09
N PRO A 401 -15.84 15.28 10.00
CA PRO A 401 -15.34 15.09 8.63
C PRO A 401 -14.00 15.81 8.44
N PHE A 402 -13.00 15.10 7.95
CA PHE A 402 -11.68 15.63 7.67
C PHE A 402 -10.94 14.73 6.70
N SER A 403 -10.28 15.28 5.69
CA SER A 403 -9.48 14.54 4.74
C SER A 403 -8.22 15.31 4.38
N ASP A 404 -7.05 14.70 4.60
CA ASP A 404 -5.75 15.27 4.23
C ASP A 404 -5.71 15.63 2.73
N VAL A 405 -6.23 14.75 1.88
CA VAL A 405 -6.28 14.97 0.42
C VAL A 405 -7.13 16.19 0.06
N ALA A 406 -8.28 16.37 0.71
CA ALA A 406 -9.16 17.50 0.45
C ALA A 406 -8.52 18.83 0.92
N GLN A 407 -7.91 18.85 2.10
CA GLN A 407 -7.19 20.03 2.61
C GLN A 407 -6.00 20.40 1.75
N ALA A 408 -5.19 19.41 1.35
CA ALA A 408 -4.05 19.62 0.48
C ALA A 408 -4.46 20.17 -0.90
N ARG A 409 -5.57 19.68 -1.47
CA ARG A 409 -6.09 20.18 -2.74
C ARG A 409 -6.56 21.63 -2.61
N ALA A 410 -7.32 21.94 -1.58
CA ALA A 410 -7.79 23.31 -1.32
C ALA A 410 -6.61 24.29 -1.13
N ALA A 411 -5.55 23.88 -0.42
CA ALA A 411 -4.36 24.71 -0.23
C ALA A 411 -3.60 24.95 -1.54
N LEU A 412 -3.45 23.91 -2.40
CA LEU A 412 -2.84 24.07 -3.71
C LEU A 412 -3.64 24.98 -4.63
N GLU A 413 -4.97 24.91 -4.62
CA GLU A 413 -5.87 25.77 -5.39
C GLU A 413 -5.80 27.22 -4.90
N ALA A 414 -5.78 27.44 -3.59
CA ALA A 414 -5.63 28.79 -3.01
C ALA A 414 -4.30 29.43 -3.40
N ARG A 415 -3.20 28.67 -3.34
CA ARG A 415 -1.87 29.13 -3.77
C ARG A 415 -1.86 29.51 -5.27
N ALA A 416 -2.46 28.71 -6.13
CA ALA A 416 -2.54 29.00 -7.57
C ALA A 416 -3.36 30.26 -7.88
N GLY A 417 -4.43 30.53 -7.10
CA GLY A 417 -5.27 31.73 -7.24
C GLY A 417 -4.64 33.03 -6.74
N VAL A 418 -3.57 32.96 -5.96
CA VAL A 418 -2.80 34.14 -5.49
C VAL A 418 -1.74 34.58 -6.50
N THR A 419 -1.39 33.71 -7.47
CA THR A 419 -0.31 33.93 -8.44
C THR A 419 -0.80 34.60 -9.74
N CYS A 420 -2.11 34.97 -9.84
CA CYS A 420 -2.71 35.65 -11.00
C CYS A 420 -2.84 37.17 -10.80
#